data_19b5b7408c7bb05f89b08b1c2263f95f
#
_entry.id   19b5b7408c7bb05f89b08b1c2263f95f
#
_cell.length_a   1.000
_cell.length_b   1.000
_cell.length_c   1.000
_cell.angle_alpha   90.00
_cell.angle_beta   90.00
_cell.angle_gamma   90.00
#
_symmetry.space_group_name_H-M   'P 1'
#
loop_
_entity.id
_entity.type
_entity.pdbx_description
1 polymer ?
#
loop_
_entity_poly.entity_id
_entity_poly.type
_entity_poly.pdbx_seq_one_letter_code
_entity_poly.pdbx_strand_id
1 'polypeptide(L)'
;MTKVKNEIFDIRGINHLALVCKDMARTVDFYTNVLGMPLIKTLDLPRGLGQHFFFDIGNGDSLAFFWFPDAPAAQPGVSSAANLPMAGPITSGHGSMNHVAFNVPAEKFDEYYEKLIARGIQVTKIMNHDDSERQISLDGISPTTFVRSVYFYDPDGICLEFASWTRELDPKIDATHEPVGADGKKRARKLEPAE
;
A
#
# COMPACT_ATOMS: atom_id res chain seq x y z
N MET A 1 -1.77 -14.99 -28.47
CA MET A 1 -0.58 -14.15 -28.22
C MET A 1 0.34 -14.92 -27.30
N THR A 2 1.55 -15.24 -27.71
CA THR A 2 2.57 -15.88 -26.88
C THR A 2 2.96 -14.85 -25.80
N LYS A 3 2.57 -15.10 -24.53
CA LYS A 3 3.02 -14.25 -23.43
C LYS A 3 4.54 -14.43 -23.32
N VAL A 4 5.29 -13.36 -23.58
CA VAL A 4 6.72 -13.32 -23.26
C VAL A 4 6.82 -13.46 -21.74
N LYS A 5 7.46 -14.54 -21.29
CA LYS A 5 7.63 -14.84 -19.87
C LYS A 5 8.82 -14.04 -19.33
N ASN A 6 8.64 -13.38 -18.19
CA ASN A 6 9.78 -12.84 -17.47
C ASN A 6 10.59 -14.01 -16.88
N GLU A 7 11.77 -14.24 -17.43
CA GLU A 7 12.64 -15.38 -17.02
C GLU A 7 13.38 -15.10 -15.70
N ILE A 8 13.35 -13.84 -15.21
CA ILE A 8 14.05 -13.42 -14.01
C ILE A 8 13.12 -13.50 -12.80
N PHE A 9 11.92 -12.93 -12.91
CA PHE A 9 10.93 -12.88 -11.83
C PHE A 9 9.55 -13.29 -12.36
N ASP A 10 8.81 -14.10 -11.60
CA ASP A 10 7.41 -14.44 -11.87
C ASP A 10 6.49 -13.33 -11.31
N ILE A 11 6.49 -12.18 -11.99
CA ILE A 11 5.61 -11.06 -11.64
C ILE A 11 4.20 -11.36 -12.14
N ARG A 12 3.21 -11.33 -11.24
CA ARG A 12 1.81 -11.71 -11.52
C ARG A 12 0.85 -10.52 -11.56
N GLY A 13 1.37 -9.31 -11.56
CA GLY A 13 0.59 -8.07 -11.60
C GLY A 13 1.09 -7.03 -10.62
N ILE A 14 0.26 -6.05 -10.35
CA ILE A 14 0.49 -5.03 -9.33
C ILE A 14 -0.27 -5.47 -8.08
N ASN A 15 0.43 -5.74 -6.97
CA ASN A 15 -0.24 -6.07 -5.72
C ASN A 15 -1.14 -4.90 -5.26
N HIS A 16 -0.57 -3.70 -5.13
CA HIS A 16 -1.32 -2.47 -4.92
C HIS A 16 -0.58 -1.24 -5.44
N LEU A 17 -1.34 -0.23 -5.84
CA LEU A 17 -0.83 1.09 -6.21
C LEU A 17 -1.17 2.07 -5.09
N ALA A 18 -0.17 2.67 -4.47
CA ALA A 18 -0.35 3.59 -3.36
C ALA A 18 -0.26 5.05 -3.80
N LEU A 19 -1.33 5.78 -3.58
CA LEU A 19 -1.50 7.20 -3.88
C LEU A 19 -1.67 8.00 -2.58
N VAL A 20 -1.57 9.31 -2.65
CA VAL A 20 -1.82 10.19 -1.50
C VAL A 20 -3.06 11.02 -1.77
N CYS A 21 -4.06 10.97 -0.88
CA CYS A 21 -5.27 11.78 -0.97
C CYS A 21 -5.23 12.96 0.02
N LYS A 22 -5.98 14.01 -0.31
CA LYS A 22 -6.19 15.17 0.57
C LYS A 22 -7.31 14.93 1.59
N ASP A 23 -8.30 14.12 1.22
CA ASP A 23 -9.52 13.87 2.00
C ASP A 23 -9.90 12.40 1.87
N MET A 24 -9.59 11.60 2.88
CA MET A 24 -9.84 10.16 2.88
C MET A 24 -11.35 9.84 2.87
N ALA A 25 -12.19 10.66 3.50
CA ALA A 25 -13.63 10.44 3.50
C ALA A 25 -14.21 10.58 2.08
N ARG A 26 -13.77 11.61 1.35
CA ARG A 26 -14.16 11.83 -0.05
C ARG A 26 -13.60 10.72 -0.97
N THR A 27 -12.38 10.28 -0.72
CA THR A 27 -11.76 9.18 -1.48
C THR A 27 -12.56 7.89 -1.28
N VAL A 28 -12.92 7.55 -0.04
CA VAL A 28 -13.75 6.37 0.26
C VAL A 28 -15.10 6.48 -0.44
N ASP A 29 -15.80 7.62 -0.31
CA ASP A 29 -17.11 7.82 -0.97
C ASP A 29 -17.02 7.62 -2.48
N PHE A 30 -16.01 8.23 -3.13
CA PHE A 30 -15.81 8.10 -4.58
C PHE A 30 -15.50 6.67 -5.01
N TYR A 31 -14.49 6.03 -4.41
CA TYR A 31 -14.07 4.69 -4.86
C TYR A 31 -15.09 3.62 -4.50
N THR A 32 -15.77 3.74 -3.36
CA THR A 32 -16.76 2.74 -2.93
C THR A 32 -18.13 2.98 -3.56
N ASN A 33 -18.68 4.19 -3.43
CA ASN A 33 -20.07 4.45 -3.84
C ASN A 33 -20.20 4.85 -5.31
N VAL A 34 -19.22 5.57 -5.88
CA VAL A 34 -19.26 5.97 -7.30
C VAL A 34 -18.69 4.88 -8.21
N LEU A 35 -17.53 4.30 -7.85
CA LEU A 35 -16.85 3.30 -8.67
C LEU A 35 -17.16 1.86 -8.28
N GLY A 36 -17.83 1.62 -7.14
CA GLY A 36 -18.21 0.29 -6.68
C GLY A 36 -17.04 -0.60 -6.23
N MET A 37 -15.88 -0.02 -5.93
CA MET A 37 -14.71 -0.77 -5.46
C MET A 37 -14.86 -1.08 -3.96
N PRO A 38 -14.86 -2.35 -3.52
CA PRO A 38 -14.94 -2.70 -2.11
C PRO A 38 -13.76 -2.12 -1.32
N LEU A 39 -14.04 -1.50 -0.17
CA LEU A 39 -13.02 -1.13 0.79
C LEU A 39 -12.62 -2.38 1.59
N ILE A 40 -11.39 -2.85 1.46
CA ILE A 40 -10.96 -4.15 1.98
C ILE A 40 -10.04 -4.06 3.21
N LYS A 41 -9.31 -2.94 3.37
CA LYS A 41 -8.46 -2.72 4.55
C LYS A 41 -8.41 -1.26 4.92
N THR A 42 -8.44 -0.97 6.22
CA THR A 42 -8.26 0.37 6.78
C THR A 42 -7.25 0.34 7.91
N LEU A 43 -6.37 1.33 7.96
CA LEU A 43 -5.36 1.51 9.00
C LEU A 43 -5.33 2.97 9.45
N ASP A 44 -5.41 3.20 10.76
CA ASP A 44 -4.93 4.44 11.34
C ASP A 44 -3.44 4.26 11.63
N LEU A 45 -2.59 5.08 11.02
CA LEU A 45 -1.14 4.97 11.19
C LEU A 45 -0.72 5.32 12.63
N PRO A 46 0.34 4.67 13.16
CA PRO A 46 0.79 4.89 14.52
C PRO A 46 1.09 6.37 14.81
N ARG A 47 0.90 6.80 16.05
CA ARG A 47 1.24 8.15 16.53
C ARG A 47 0.57 9.30 15.77
N GLY A 48 -0.59 9.05 15.15
CA GLY A 48 -1.31 10.09 14.40
C GLY A 48 -0.66 10.47 13.08
N LEU A 49 0.20 9.63 12.51
CA LEU A 49 0.88 9.89 11.23
C LEU A 49 -0.10 9.99 10.05
N GLY A 50 -1.32 9.44 10.17
CA GLY A 50 -2.33 9.52 9.12
C GLY A 50 -3.16 8.26 8.98
N GLN A 51 -3.61 7.98 7.75
CA GLN A 51 -4.40 6.78 7.41
C GLN A 51 -3.86 6.11 6.15
N HIS A 52 -4.11 4.78 6.01
CA HIS A 52 -3.81 4.02 4.81
C HIS A 52 -4.92 3.02 4.53
N PHE A 53 -5.67 3.23 3.44
CA PHE A 53 -6.88 2.48 3.09
C PHE A 53 -6.72 1.80 1.72
N PHE A 54 -7.30 0.60 1.56
CA PHE A 54 -7.17 -0.26 0.38
C PHE A 54 -8.54 -0.56 -0.21
N PHE A 55 -8.63 -0.48 -1.53
CA PHE A 55 -9.81 -0.80 -2.33
C PHE A 55 -9.47 -1.98 -3.26
N ASP A 56 -10.33 -2.99 -3.30
CA ASP A 56 -10.19 -4.10 -4.26
C ASP A 56 -10.46 -3.60 -5.68
N ILE A 57 -9.56 -3.90 -6.60
CA ILE A 57 -9.72 -3.60 -8.03
C ILE A 57 -9.87 -4.86 -8.88
N GLY A 58 -10.06 -6.00 -8.25
CA GLY A 58 -10.17 -7.31 -8.90
C GLY A 58 -8.83 -8.02 -9.09
N ASN A 59 -8.88 -9.30 -9.42
CA ASN A 59 -7.72 -10.19 -9.62
C ASN A 59 -6.75 -10.28 -8.43
N GLY A 60 -7.16 -9.85 -7.23
CA GLY A 60 -6.29 -9.73 -6.07
C GLY A 60 -5.44 -8.47 -6.06
N ASP A 61 -5.65 -7.56 -7.00
CA ASP A 61 -4.97 -6.27 -7.07
C ASP A 61 -5.76 -5.20 -6.31
N SER A 62 -5.09 -4.18 -5.77
CA SER A 62 -5.77 -3.10 -5.06
C SER A 62 -5.18 -1.72 -5.35
N LEU A 63 -6.03 -0.69 -5.20
CA LEU A 63 -5.59 0.69 -5.01
C LEU A 63 -5.46 0.97 -3.52
N ALA A 64 -4.40 1.64 -3.12
CA ALA A 64 -4.19 2.08 -1.75
C ALA A 64 -4.04 3.60 -1.68
N PHE A 65 -4.62 4.21 -0.65
CA PHE A 65 -4.49 5.65 -0.45
C PHE A 65 -3.92 5.94 0.92
N PHE A 66 -2.91 6.80 0.96
CA PHE A 66 -2.47 7.45 2.17
C PHE A 66 -3.19 8.79 2.35
N TRP A 67 -3.49 9.13 3.59
CA TRP A 67 -3.78 10.48 4.02
C TRP A 67 -2.76 10.87 5.10
N PHE A 68 -2.09 11.99 4.91
CA PHE A 68 -1.15 12.53 5.89
C PHE A 68 -1.61 13.94 6.29
N PRO A 69 -1.64 14.29 7.61
CA PRO A 69 -2.07 15.61 8.07
C PRO A 69 -1.20 16.75 7.51
N ASP A 70 0.09 16.48 7.32
CA ASP A 70 1.09 17.47 6.87
C ASP A 70 1.52 17.28 5.41
N ALA A 71 0.74 16.53 4.59
CA ALA A 71 1.09 16.34 3.19
C ALA A 71 1.11 17.69 2.46
N PRO A 72 2.17 17.98 1.69
CA PRO A 72 2.21 19.19 0.88
C PRO A 72 1.09 19.19 -0.16
N ALA A 73 0.69 20.38 -0.61
CA ALA A 73 -0.24 20.50 -1.72
C ALA A 73 0.31 19.79 -2.96
N ALA A 74 -0.61 19.21 -3.76
CA ALA A 74 -0.22 18.57 -5.02
C ALA A 74 0.54 19.54 -5.90
N GLN A 75 1.69 19.09 -6.41
CA GLN A 75 2.49 19.83 -7.39
C GLN A 75 2.61 18.97 -8.65
N PRO A 76 2.25 19.49 -9.83
CA PRO A 76 2.47 18.78 -11.08
C PRO A 76 3.94 18.32 -11.21
N GLY A 77 4.16 17.02 -11.45
CA GLY A 77 5.49 16.44 -11.58
C GLY A 77 6.13 15.91 -10.29
N VAL A 78 5.51 16.11 -9.11
CA VAL A 78 5.94 15.49 -7.85
C VAL A 78 5.18 14.18 -7.66
N SER A 79 5.84 13.05 -7.82
CA SER A 79 5.14 11.76 -7.98
C SER A 79 5.66 10.59 -7.14
N SER A 80 6.55 10.77 -6.16
CA SER A 80 7.06 9.65 -5.35
C SER A 80 7.30 10.02 -3.90
N ALA A 81 7.42 8.98 -3.02
CA ALA A 81 7.83 9.15 -1.65
C ALA A 81 9.23 9.77 -1.53
N ALA A 82 9.43 10.62 -0.52
CA ALA A 82 10.71 11.27 -0.30
C ALA A 82 11.84 10.30 0.08
N ASN A 83 11.51 9.20 0.74
CA ASN A 83 12.47 8.17 1.17
C ASN A 83 11.85 6.77 1.09
N LEU A 84 12.69 5.75 1.04
CA LEU A 84 12.27 4.37 1.31
C LEU A 84 11.82 4.24 2.78
N PRO A 85 10.87 3.33 3.07
CA PRO A 85 10.50 2.99 4.46
C PRO A 85 11.73 2.70 5.32
N MET A 86 11.73 3.15 6.57
CA MET A 86 12.82 3.06 7.56
C MET A 86 14.05 3.94 7.25
N ALA A 87 14.18 4.55 6.08
CA ALA A 87 15.28 5.47 5.76
C ALA A 87 14.95 6.94 6.07
N GLY A 88 13.67 7.27 6.32
CA GLY A 88 13.20 8.64 6.61
C GLY A 88 11.70 8.78 6.39
N PRO A 89 11.17 10.02 6.35
CA PRO A 89 9.76 10.28 6.06
C PRO A 89 9.35 9.71 4.70
N ILE A 90 8.23 8.96 4.67
CA ILE A 90 7.65 8.38 3.45
C ILE A 90 6.56 9.26 2.83
N THR A 91 6.36 10.46 3.36
CA THR A 91 5.32 11.39 2.90
C THR A 91 5.59 11.84 1.47
N SER A 92 4.52 11.95 0.68
CA SER A 92 4.52 12.53 -0.67
C SER A 92 3.34 13.50 -0.84
N GLY A 93 3.27 14.21 -1.96
CA GLY A 93 2.25 15.23 -2.21
C GLY A 93 0.85 14.65 -2.43
N HIS A 94 -0.21 15.43 -2.16
CA HIS A 94 -1.57 15.04 -2.49
C HIS A 94 -1.70 14.75 -4.00
N GLY A 95 -2.35 13.62 -4.35
CA GLY A 95 -2.51 13.20 -5.73
C GLY A 95 -1.25 12.59 -6.37
N SER A 96 -0.14 12.51 -5.62
CA SER A 96 1.05 11.81 -6.10
C SER A 96 0.94 10.31 -5.90
N MET A 97 1.71 9.56 -6.68
CA MET A 97 1.94 8.14 -6.45
C MET A 97 2.99 8.00 -5.34
N ASN A 98 2.69 7.24 -4.28
CA ASN A 98 3.65 6.98 -3.21
C ASN A 98 4.64 5.89 -3.62
N HIS A 99 4.14 4.74 -4.05
CA HIS A 99 4.94 3.62 -4.59
C HIS A 99 4.09 2.70 -5.48
N VAL A 100 4.76 1.85 -6.22
CA VAL A 100 4.13 0.75 -6.98
C VAL A 100 4.56 -0.57 -6.38
N ALA A 101 3.58 -1.38 -5.95
CA ALA A 101 3.83 -2.72 -5.41
C ALA A 101 3.48 -3.80 -6.43
N PHE A 102 4.44 -4.66 -6.73
CA PHE A 102 4.25 -5.81 -7.60
C PHE A 102 3.96 -7.06 -6.75
N ASN A 103 2.86 -7.73 -7.07
CA ASN A 103 2.52 -8.98 -6.41
C ASN A 103 3.49 -10.08 -6.83
N VAL A 104 4.19 -10.68 -5.87
CA VAL A 104 5.10 -11.80 -6.09
C VAL A 104 4.63 -13.03 -5.32
N PRO A 105 4.92 -14.27 -5.81
CA PRO A 105 4.54 -15.48 -5.10
C PRO A 105 5.16 -15.53 -3.70
N ALA A 106 4.35 -15.88 -2.69
CA ALA A 106 4.82 -15.94 -1.30
C ALA A 106 5.98 -16.93 -1.12
N GLU A 107 5.92 -18.07 -1.80
CA GLU A 107 6.94 -19.10 -1.77
C GLU A 107 8.26 -18.71 -2.46
N LYS A 108 8.25 -17.62 -3.25
CA LYS A 108 9.44 -17.09 -3.93
C LYS A 108 9.92 -15.75 -3.36
N PHE A 109 9.26 -15.23 -2.34
CA PHE A 109 9.55 -13.89 -1.83
C PHE A 109 11.01 -13.75 -1.37
N ASP A 110 11.51 -14.69 -0.56
CA ASP A 110 12.88 -14.66 -0.06
C ASP A 110 13.91 -14.87 -1.20
N GLU A 111 13.62 -15.76 -2.16
CA GLU A 111 14.44 -15.93 -3.36
C GLU A 111 14.51 -14.61 -4.17
N TYR A 112 13.42 -13.90 -4.31
CA TYR A 112 13.37 -12.65 -5.06
C TYR A 112 14.07 -11.50 -4.33
N TYR A 113 14.01 -11.48 -3.01
CA TYR A 113 14.82 -10.58 -2.19
C TYR A 113 16.33 -10.76 -2.46
N GLU A 114 16.82 -11.99 -2.41
CA GLU A 114 18.22 -12.31 -2.70
C GLU A 114 18.59 -12.00 -4.17
N LYS A 115 17.67 -12.23 -5.11
CA LYS A 115 17.88 -11.88 -6.52
C LYS A 115 18.03 -10.37 -6.75
N LEU A 116 17.27 -9.54 -6.04
CA LEU A 116 17.41 -8.08 -6.12
C LEU A 116 18.80 -7.66 -5.65
N ILE A 117 19.25 -8.18 -4.50
CA ILE A 117 20.59 -7.91 -3.95
C ILE A 117 21.70 -8.37 -4.92
N ALA A 118 21.59 -9.59 -5.44
CA ALA A 118 22.56 -10.15 -6.40
C ALA A 118 22.63 -9.33 -7.71
N ARG A 119 21.59 -8.56 -8.04
CA ARG A 119 21.57 -7.64 -9.19
C ARG A 119 22.05 -6.23 -8.85
N GLY A 120 22.59 -6.03 -7.65
CA GLY A 120 23.10 -4.73 -7.21
C GLY A 120 22.02 -3.72 -6.82
N ILE A 121 20.78 -4.15 -6.64
CA ILE A 121 19.68 -3.30 -6.21
C ILE A 121 19.78 -3.06 -4.70
N GLN A 122 19.80 -1.81 -4.28
CA GLN A 122 19.69 -1.46 -2.87
C GLN A 122 18.24 -1.65 -2.41
N VAL A 123 18.02 -2.58 -1.49
CA VAL A 123 16.72 -2.91 -0.95
C VAL A 123 16.62 -2.58 0.54
N THR A 124 15.42 -2.33 1.04
CA THR A 124 15.17 -2.29 2.48
C THR A 124 15.32 -3.68 3.09
N LYS A 125 15.32 -3.76 4.44
CA LYS A 125 15.02 -5.04 5.11
C LYS A 125 13.61 -5.50 4.74
N ILE A 126 13.36 -6.80 4.84
CA ILE A 126 12.00 -7.35 4.71
C ILE A 126 11.14 -6.80 5.85
N MET A 127 9.98 -6.29 5.50
CA MET A 127 8.97 -5.75 6.44
C MET A 127 7.74 -6.64 6.41
N ASN A 128 7.30 -7.10 7.58
CA ASN A 128 6.08 -7.85 7.74
C ASN A 128 5.04 -6.92 8.35
N HIS A 129 4.13 -6.38 7.53
CA HIS A 129 3.09 -5.47 7.99
C HIS A 129 2.00 -6.26 8.71
N ASP A 130 1.67 -5.85 9.92
CA ASP A 130 0.74 -6.52 10.81
C ASP A 130 -0.24 -5.56 11.50
N ASP A 131 -1.18 -6.09 12.27
CA ASP A 131 -2.17 -5.31 13.01
C ASP A 131 -1.69 -4.94 14.43
N SER A 132 -0.40 -5.08 14.74
CA SER A 132 0.17 -4.65 16.01
C SER A 132 0.22 -3.11 16.12
N GLU A 133 0.48 -2.59 17.30
CA GLU A 133 0.66 -1.14 17.52
C GLU A 133 1.78 -0.54 16.65
N ARG A 134 2.82 -1.31 16.35
CA ARG A 134 3.93 -0.89 15.48
C ARG A 134 3.63 -1.02 14.00
N GLN A 135 2.65 -1.86 13.64
CA GLN A 135 2.22 -2.18 12.27
C GLN A 135 3.32 -2.77 11.39
N ILE A 136 4.48 -3.08 11.92
CA ILE A 136 5.63 -3.70 11.21
C ILE A 136 6.41 -4.58 12.17
N SER A 137 6.71 -5.82 11.74
CA SER A 137 7.70 -6.71 12.35
C SER A 137 8.87 -6.93 11.39
N LEU A 138 10.09 -6.85 11.91
CA LEU A 138 11.33 -7.22 11.19
C LEU A 138 11.79 -8.64 11.55
N ASP A 139 11.19 -9.25 12.57
CA ASP A 139 11.63 -10.54 13.15
C ASP A 139 10.91 -11.75 12.53
N GLY A 140 10.02 -11.50 11.54
CA GLY A 140 9.28 -12.56 10.85
C GLY A 140 7.78 -12.35 10.81
N ILE A 141 7.07 -13.34 10.27
CA ILE A 141 5.62 -13.36 10.12
C ILE A 141 4.96 -13.68 11.46
N SER A 142 3.96 -12.88 11.84
CA SER A 142 3.07 -13.10 12.96
C SER A 142 1.68 -13.57 12.49
N PRO A 143 0.78 -14.05 13.37
CA PRO A 143 -0.59 -14.39 13.00
C PRO A 143 -1.40 -13.21 12.45
N THR A 144 -1.02 -11.97 12.75
CA THR A 144 -1.67 -10.75 12.29
C THR A 144 -0.96 -10.10 11.10
N THR A 145 0.15 -10.67 10.63
CA THR A 145 0.81 -10.22 9.41
C THR A 145 -0.12 -10.40 8.21
N PHE A 146 -0.31 -9.34 7.41
CA PHE A 146 -1.18 -9.38 6.23
C PHE A 146 -0.40 -9.24 4.91
N VAL A 147 0.76 -8.56 4.90
CA VAL A 147 1.62 -8.43 3.71
C VAL A 147 3.09 -8.39 4.10
N ARG A 148 3.93 -9.06 3.32
CA ARG A 148 5.40 -8.97 3.37
C ARG A 148 5.87 -8.07 2.25
N SER A 149 6.82 -7.18 2.54
CA SER A 149 7.28 -6.15 1.62
C SER A 149 8.79 -5.97 1.64
N VAL A 150 9.35 -5.64 0.48
CA VAL A 150 10.69 -5.10 0.31
C VAL A 150 10.63 -3.94 -0.69
N TYR A 151 11.28 -2.83 -0.35
CA TYR A 151 11.24 -1.61 -1.13
C TYR A 151 12.59 -1.29 -1.76
N PHE A 152 12.55 -0.67 -2.95
CA PHE A 152 13.73 -0.24 -3.70
C PHE A 152 13.35 0.87 -4.67
N TYR A 153 14.35 1.57 -5.19
CA TYR A 153 14.13 2.59 -6.21
C TYR A 153 14.40 2.03 -7.61
N ASP A 154 13.65 2.54 -8.58
CA ASP A 154 14.01 2.47 -9.98
C ASP A 154 15.12 3.50 -10.32
N PRO A 155 15.67 3.50 -11.57
CA PRO A 155 16.70 4.47 -11.96
C PRO A 155 16.27 5.94 -11.91
N ASP A 156 14.97 6.22 -11.96
CA ASP A 156 14.41 7.57 -11.91
C ASP A 156 13.97 7.99 -10.50
N GLY A 157 14.19 7.11 -9.52
CA GLY A 157 13.81 7.35 -8.13
C GLY A 157 12.34 7.03 -7.83
N ILE A 158 11.65 6.29 -8.70
CA ILE A 158 10.32 5.78 -8.40
C ILE A 158 10.45 4.70 -7.33
N CYS A 159 9.70 4.84 -6.25
CA CYS A 159 9.64 3.83 -5.21
C CYS A 159 8.86 2.60 -5.71
N LEU A 160 9.52 1.47 -5.76
CA LEU A 160 8.95 0.17 -6.12
C LEU A 160 8.95 -0.75 -4.90
N GLU A 161 8.02 -1.70 -4.92
CA GLU A 161 7.85 -2.69 -3.88
C GLU A 161 7.63 -4.08 -4.50
N PHE A 162 8.28 -5.12 -3.96
CA PHE A 162 7.78 -6.48 -4.09
C PHE A 162 6.97 -6.80 -2.85
N ALA A 163 5.71 -7.17 -3.07
CA ALA A 163 4.76 -7.46 -2.01
C ALA A 163 4.15 -8.85 -2.17
N SER A 164 3.88 -9.51 -1.06
CA SER A 164 3.19 -10.80 -1.02
C SER A 164 2.19 -10.84 0.12
N TRP A 165 0.91 -11.07 -0.20
CA TRP A 165 -0.12 -11.28 0.80
C TRP A 165 0.15 -12.56 1.58
N THR A 166 0.03 -12.51 2.91
CA THR A 166 0.22 -13.66 3.81
C THR A 166 -1.10 -14.29 4.26
N ARG A 167 -2.20 -13.58 4.07
CA ARG A 167 -3.58 -14.02 4.35
C ARG A 167 -4.59 -13.29 3.48
N GLU A 168 -5.79 -13.82 3.40
CA GLU A 168 -6.92 -13.09 2.85
C GLU A 168 -7.38 -11.97 3.79
N LEU A 169 -7.90 -10.89 3.22
CA LEU A 169 -8.46 -9.77 3.97
C LEU A 169 -9.99 -9.90 4.03
N ASP A 170 -10.56 -9.77 5.24
CA ASP A 170 -12.00 -9.71 5.46
C ASP A 170 -12.42 -8.27 5.80
N PRO A 171 -13.22 -7.59 4.96
CA PRO A 171 -13.65 -6.21 5.20
C PRO A 171 -14.36 -5.99 6.54
N LYS A 172 -14.98 -7.02 7.11
CA LYS A 172 -15.66 -6.94 8.42
C LYS A 172 -14.67 -6.80 9.58
N ILE A 173 -13.45 -7.31 9.40
CA ILE A 173 -12.39 -7.29 10.41
C ILE A 173 -11.33 -6.24 10.03
N ASP A 174 -10.94 -6.19 8.76
CA ASP A 174 -9.79 -5.42 8.29
C ASP A 174 -10.14 -3.99 7.88
N ALA A 175 -11.42 -3.68 7.59
CA ALA A 175 -11.85 -2.36 7.13
C ALA A 175 -12.71 -1.64 8.19
N THR A 176 -12.21 -1.50 9.42
CA THR A 176 -13.00 -0.98 10.57
C THR A 176 -12.77 0.50 10.87
N HIS A 177 -11.69 1.11 10.40
CA HIS A 177 -11.35 2.49 10.70
C HIS A 177 -12.21 3.49 9.92
N GLU A 178 -12.61 4.57 10.60
CA GLU A 178 -13.31 5.68 9.97
C GLU A 178 -12.34 6.57 9.19
N PRO A 179 -12.71 7.01 7.97
CA PRO A 179 -11.87 7.92 7.18
C PRO A 179 -11.83 9.32 7.78
N VAL A 180 -10.72 10.02 7.53
CA VAL A 180 -10.50 11.40 7.98
C VAL A 180 -10.84 12.38 6.86
N GLY A 181 -11.64 13.40 7.16
CA GLY A 181 -11.94 14.50 6.26
C GLY A 181 -10.77 15.50 6.13
N ALA A 182 -10.92 16.47 5.21
CA ALA A 182 -9.92 17.53 5.00
C ALA A 182 -9.66 18.41 6.24
N ASP A 183 -10.61 18.44 7.19
CA ASP A 183 -10.51 19.16 8.46
C ASP A 183 -9.84 18.32 9.59
N GLY A 184 -9.32 17.15 9.28
CA GLY A 184 -8.67 16.24 10.23
C GLY A 184 -9.63 15.46 11.14
N LYS A 185 -10.95 15.55 10.94
CA LYS A 185 -11.94 14.87 11.78
C LYS A 185 -12.37 13.55 11.17
N LYS A 186 -12.46 12.49 11.97
CA LYS A 186 -13.04 11.21 11.57
C LYS A 186 -14.53 11.38 11.23
N ARG A 187 -15.01 10.61 10.24
CA ARG A 187 -16.38 10.63 9.77
C ARG A 187 -16.91 9.20 9.67
N ALA A 188 -18.15 9.01 10.13
CA ALA A 188 -18.83 7.74 9.92
C ALA A 188 -18.93 7.44 8.41
N ARG A 189 -18.63 6.19 8.03
CA ARG A 189 -18.82 5.73 6.66
C ARG A 189 -20.32 5.61 6.37
N LYS A 190 -20.77 6.21 5.28
CA LYS A 190 -22.10 5.92 4.73
C LYS A 190 -21.99 4.59 4.00
N LEU A 191 -22.33 3.49 4.68
CA LEU A 191 -22.50 2.20 4.03
C LEU A 191 -23.94 2.18 3.51
N GLU A 192 -24.13 2.15 2.20
CA GLU A 192 -25.41 1.74 1.65
C GLU A 192 -25.62 0.25 2.00
N PRO A 193 -26.83 -0.15 2.45
CA PRO A 193 -27.11 -1.57 2.65
C PRO A 193 -26.92 -2.28 1.32
N ALA A 194 -26.18 -3.39 1.33
CA ALA A 194 -26.13 -4.29 0.20
C ALA A 194 -27.56 -4.80 -0.06
N GLU A 195 -28.11 -4.48 -1.25
CA GLU A 195 -29.35 -5.03 -1.74
C GLU A 195 -29.24 -6.54 -1.92
#